data_92e8404098ba891091e6e15fb766aa58
#
_entry.id   92e8404098ba891091e6e15fb766aa58
#
_cell.length_a   1.000
_cell.length_b   1.000
_cell.length_c   1.000
_cell.angle_alpha   90.00
_cell.angle_beta   90.00
_cell.angle_gamma   90.00
#
_symmetry.space_group_name_H-M   'P 1'
#
loop_
_entity.id
_entity.type
_entity.pdbx_description
1 polymer ?
#
loop_
_entity_poly.entity_id
_entity_poly.type
_entity_poly.pdbx_seq_one_letter_code
_entity_poly.pdbx_strand_id
1 'polypeptide(L)'
;MYRRLLLAAAITAAMCSAAQAAPLVVGFSQIGSESGWRSAETKVSKQEAEKRGITLKIADAQQKQENQIKAVRSFIAQGVDAIFIAPVVATGWTPVLQEAKEAKIPVFLLDRMIEVNDPSLYTAAVASDSVYEGKVAGEWLLKDV
;
A
#
# COMPACT_ATOMS: atom_id res chain seq x y z
N MET A 1 37.66 35.66 -27.00
CA MET A 1 37.17 35.51 -25.62
C MET A 1 35.71 35.07 -25.59
N TYR A 2 34.81 35.69 -26.36
CA TYR A 2 33.35 35.38 -26.35
C TYR A 2 32.98 33.94 -26.78
N ARG A 3 33.69 33.31 -27.72
CA ARG A 3 33.38 31.93 -28.17
C ARG A 3 33.61 30.85 -27.08
N ARG A 4 34.54 31.11 -26.14
CA ARG A 4 34.78 30.18 -25.00
C ARG A 4 33.75 30.34 -23.89
N LEU A 5 33.17 31.53 -23.73
CA LEU A 5 32.08 31.80 -22.78
C LEU A 5 30.74 31.19 -23.23
N LEU A 6 30.48 31.19 -24.56
CA LEU A 6 29.26 30.56 -25.12
C LEU A 6 29.27 29.03 -25.02
N LEU A 7 30.45 28.39 -25.11
CA LEU A 7 30.59 26.95 -24.91
C LEU A 7 30.38 26.54 -23.44
N ALA A 8 30.84 27.35 -22.49
CA ALA A 8 30.63 27.07 -21.05
C ALA A 8 29.15 27.20 -20.66
N ALA A 9 28.42 28.16 -21.22
CA ALA A 9 26.97 28.33 -20.96
C ALA A 9 26.13 27.22 -21.56
N ALA A 10 26.53 26.62 -22.69
CA ALA A 10 25.82 25.50 -23.30
C ALA A 10 25.97 24.17 -22.50
N ILE A 11 27.14 23.98 -21.83
CA ILE A 11 27.39 22.77 -21.01
C ILE A 11 26.60 22.84 -19.70
N THR A 12 26.44 24.02 -19.07
CA THR A 12 25.63 24.17 -17.86
C THR A 12 24.13 24.01 -18.11
N ALA A 13 23.63 24.36 -19.28
CA ALA A 13 22.21 24.15 -19.64
C ALA A 13 21.85 22.66 -19.85
N ALA A 14 22.81 21.83 -20.27
CA ALA A 14 22.60 20.39 -20.49
C ALA A 14 22.53 19.57 -19.20
N MET A 15 22.97 20.11 -18.05
CA MET A 15 22.94 19.42 -16.76
C MET A 15 21.62 19.59 -15.98
N CYS A 16 20.70 20.42 -16.45
CA CYS A 16 19.34 20.54 -15.92
C CYS A 16 18.36 19.57 -16.60
N SER A 17 18.80 18.36 -16.96
CA SER A 17 17.87 17.27 -17.21
C SER A 17 17.18 16.98 -15.87
N ALA A 18 15.92 17.41 -15.77
CA ALA A 18 15.07 17.08 -14.63
C ALA A 18 15.16 15.55 -14.44
N ALA A 19 15.79 15.13 -13.34
CA ALA A 19 15.78 13.73 -12.94
C ALA A 19 14.31 13.37 -12.74
N GLN A 20 13.72 12.76 -13.74
CA GLN A 20 12.36 12.25 -13.66
C GLN A 20 12.41 11.14 -12.64
N ALA A 21 11.81 11.35 -11.45
CA ALA A 21 11.76 10.33 -10.43
C ALA A 21 11.18 9.06 -11.06
N ALA A 22 11.83 7.93 -10.83
CA ALA A 22 11.30 6.65 -11.31
C ALA A 22 9.88 6.45 -10.77
N PRO A 23 8.98 5.85 -11.55
CA PRO A 23 7.63 5.56 -11.09
C PRO A 23 7.68 4.76 -9.79
N LEU A 24 6.89 5.16 -8.79
CA LEU A 24 6.75 4.41 -7.55
C LEU A 24 6.21 3.01 -7.86
N VAL A 25 6.78 2.00 -7.20
CA VAL A 25 6.34 0.62 -7.27
C VAL A 25 5.68 0.26 -5.94
N VAL A 26 4.41 -0.12 -6.00
CA VAL A 26 3.60 -0.42 -4.80
C VAL A 26 3.12 -1.86 -4.86
N GLY A 27 3.31 -2.61 -3.76
CA GLY A 27 2.73 -3.94 -3.58
C GLY A 27 1.38 -3.84 -2.87
N PHE A 28 0.36 -4.54 -3.35
CA PHE A 28 -0.93 -4.67 -2.68
C PHE A 28 -1.27 -6.14 -2.46
N SER A 29 -1.29 -6.56 -1.19
CA SER A 29 -1.76 -7.89 -0.77
C SER A 29 -3.25 -7.82 -0.47
N GLN A 30 -4.08 -8.22 -1.45
CA GLN A 30 -5.53 -8.27 -1.37
C GLN A 30 -5.99 -9.58 -0.70
N ILE A 31 -7.10 -9.55 0.06
CA ILE A 31 -7.69 -10.74 0.67
C ILE A 31 -8.06 -11.77 -0.39
N GLY A 32 -8.77 -11.31 -1.43
CA GLY A 32 -9.35 -12.14 -2.47
C GLY A 32 -10.20 -11.32 -3.42
N SER A 33 -11.01 -12.02 -4.19
CA SER A 33 -11.99 -11.43 -5.14
C SER A 33 -13.42 -11.97 -4.90
N GLU A 34 -13.68 -12.44 -3.68
CA GLU A 34 -14.89 -13.16 -3.27
C GLU A 34 -16.14 -12.29 -3.14
N SER A 35 -16.02 -10.97 -3.20
CA SER A 35 -17.15 -10.06 -3.04
C SER A 35 -17.08 -8.87 -4.01
N GLY A 36 -18.21 -8.22 -4.23
CA GLY A 36 -18.28 -6.98 -5.00
C GLY A 36 -17.43 -5.86 -4.39
N TRP A 37 -17.32 -5.81 -3.06
CA TRP A 37 -16.44 -4.88 -2.35
C TRP A 37 -14.97 -5.09 -2.75
N ARG A 38 -14.46 -6.34 -2.66
CA ARG A 38 -13.06 -6.67 -3.01
C ARG A 38 -12.75 -6.40 -4.47
N SER A 39 -13.68 -6.72 -5.34
CA SER A 39 -13.56 -6.43 -6.77
C SER A 39 -13.50 -4.92 -7.05
N ALA A 40 -14.34 -4.14 -6.36
CA ALA A 40 -14.35 -2.68 -6.47
C ALA A 40 -13.06 -2.08 -5.92
N GLU A 41 -12.59 -2.49 -4.73
CA GLU A 41 -11.34 -2.05 -4.12
C GLU A 41 -10.14 -2.30 -5.04
N THR A 42 -10.04 -3.50 -5.60
CA THR A 42 -8.99 -3.85 -6.57
C THR A 42 -9.07 -3.00 -7.84
N LYS A 43 -10.27 -2.79 -8.38
CA LYS A 43 -10.49 -1.98 -9.58
C LYS A 43 -10.10 -0.52 -9.37
N VAL A 44 -10.57 0.09 -8.28
CA VAL A 44 -10.28 1.49 -7.95
C VAL A 44 -8.78 1.67 -7.69
N SER A 45 -8.14 0.74 -6.96
CA SER A 45 -6.70 0.78 -6.72
C SER A 45 -5.90 0.76 -8.02
N LYS A 46 -6.28 -0.07 -8.99
CA LYS A 46 -5.64 -0.10 -10.33
C LYS A 46 -5.83 1.22 -11.08
N GLN A 47 -7.04 1.76 -11.08
CA GLN A 47 -7.36 3.01 -11.78
C GLN A 47 -6.60 4.21 -11.18
N GLU A 48 -6.53 4.31 -9.85
CA GLU A 48 -5.79 5.38 -9.20
C GLU A 48 -4.27 5.23 -9.37
N ALA A 49 -3.75 4.02 -9.35
CA ALA A 49 -2.34 3.78 -9.64
C ALA A 49 -1.97 4.21 -11.07
N GLU A 50 -2.76 3.82 -12.06
CA GLU A 50 -2.58 4.20 -13.47
C GLU A 50 -2.62 5.73 -13.64
N LYS A 51 -3.65 6.37 -13.08
CA LYS A 51 -3.82 7.83 -13.14
C LYS A 51 -2.63 8.59 -12.52
N ARG A 52 -1.98 8.03 -11.52
CA ARG A 52 -0.84 8.63 -10.81
C ARG A 52 0.52 8.17 -11.33
N GLY A 53 0.58 7.33 -12.35
CA GLY A 53 1.81 6.78 -12.87
C GLY A 53 2.53 5.83 -11.89
N ILE A 54 1.78 5.16 -10.99
CA ILE A 54 2.29 4.20 -10.02
C ILE A 54 2.24 2.79 -10.61
N THR A 55 3.34 2.04 -10.49
CA THR A 55 3.36 0.62 -10.82
C THR A 55 2.76 -0.17 -9.66
N LEU A 56 1.52 -0.63 -9.79
CA LEU A 56 0.83 -1.41 -8.75
C LEU A 56 0.94 -2.91 -9.02
N LYS A 57 1.54 -3.65 -8.08
CA LYS A 57 1.64 -5.11 -8.07
C LYS A 57 0.61 -5.67 -7.11
N ILE A 58 -0.38 -6.39 -7.60
CA ILE A 58 -1.44 -6.97 -6.76
C ILE A 58 -1.25 -8.48 -6.63
N ALA A 59 -1.32 -8.98 -5.40
CA ALA A 59 -1.38 -10.39 -5.09
C ALA A 59 -2.74 -10.71 -4.44
N ASP A 60 -3.52 -11.56 -5.08
CA ASP A 60 -4.76 -12.13 -4.55
C ASP A 60 -4.41 -13.30 -3.62
N ALA A 61 -4.74 -13.18 -2.36
CA ALA A 61 -4.41 -14.17 -1.34
C ALA A 61 -5.39 -15.35 -1.28
N GLN A 62 -6.49 -15.31 -2.04
CA GLN A 62 -7.50 -16.37 -2.03
C GLN A 62 -8.01 -16.69 -0.61
N GLN A 63 -8.20 -15.64 0.20
CA GLN A 63 -8.64 -15.71 1.59
C GLN A 63 -7.69 -16.49 2.53
N LYS A 64 -6.41 -16.60 2.18
CA LYS A 64 -5.40 -17.32 2.98
C LYS A 64 -4.31 -16.38 3.45
N GLN A 65 -4.16 -16.25 4.78
CA GLN A 65 -3.12 -15.42 5.38
C GLN A 65 -1.71 -15.83 4.93
N GLU A 66 -1.46 -17.13 4.80
CA GLU A 66 -0.17 -17.64 4.34
C GLU A 66 0.23 -17.10 2.95
N ASN A 67 -0.76 -16.91 2.07
CA ASN A 67 -0.54 -16.31 0.75
C ASN A 67 -0.24 -14.81 0.87
N GLN A 68 -0.92 -14.10 1.80
CA GLN A 68 -0.62 -12.70 2.08
C GLN A 68 0.81 -12.53 2.62
N ILE A 69 1.22 -13.35 3.56
CA ILE A 69 2.58 -13.32 4.13
C ILE A 69 3.62 -13.59 3.02
N LYS A 70 3.38 -14.59 2.15
CA LYS A 70 4.25 -14.85 0.99
C LYS A 70 4.31 -13.67 0.03
N ALA A 71 3.17 -13.02 -0.24
CA ALA A 71 3.10 -11.85 -1.11
C ALA A 71 3.89 -10.68 -0.52
N VAL A 72 3.73 -10.38 0.77
CA VAL A 72 4.47 -9.31 1.45
C VAL A 72 5.98 -9.56 1.39
N ARG A 73 6.44 -10.78 1.70
CA ARG A 73 7.85 -11.15 1.55
C ARG A 73 8.36 -11.01 0.12
N SER A 74 7.54 -11.37 -0.86
CA SER A 74 7.87 -11.19 -2.28
C SER A 74 8.02 -9.72 -2.64
N PHE A 75 7.15 -8.83 -2.12
CA PHE A 75 7.25 -7.39 -2.32
C PHE A 75 8.50 -6.81 -1.65
N ILE A 76 8.83 -7.26 -0.42
CA ILE A 76 10.07 -6.89 0.27
C ILE A 76 11.29 -7.28 -0.56
N ALA A 77 11.34 -8.52 -1.05
CA ALA A 77 12.45 -9.01 -1.87
C ALA A 77 12.59 -8.27 -3.21
N GLN A 78 11.48 -7.73 -3.74
CA GLN A 78 11.46 -6.91 -4.95
C GLN A 78 11.83 -5.44 -4.70
N GLY A 79 11.98 -5.03 -3.44
CA GLY A 79 12.31 -3.65 -3.08
C GLY A 79 11.24 -2.64 -3.51
N VAL A 80 9.96 -2.95 -3.31
CA VAL A 80 8.88 -2.01 -3.60
C VAL A 80 8.94 -0.79 -2.69
N ASP A 81 8.40 0.35 -3.13
CA ASP A 81 8.45 1.60 -2.38
C ASP A 81 7.42 1.66 -1.23
N ALA A 82 6.36 0.89 -1.32
CA ALA A 82 5.34 0.76 -0.26
C ALA A 82 4.55 -0.55 -0.40
N ILE A 83 3.99 -1.01 0.72
CA ILE A 83 3.12 -2.20 0.74
C ILE A 83 1.77 -1.83 1.34
N PHE A 84 0.68 -2.17 0.65
CA PHE A 84 -0.68 -2.14 1.14
C PHE A 84 -1.16 -3.54 1.45
N ILE A 85 -1.86 -3.69 2.57
CA ILE A 85 -2.41 -4.97 3.02
C ILE A 85 -3.87 -4.78 3.40
N ALA A 86 -4.78 -5.54 2.79
CA ALA A 86 -6.13 -5.77 3.30
C ALA A 86 -6.09 -7.10 4.06
N PRO A 87 -6.00 -7.13 5.40
CA PRO A 87 -5.66 -8.35 6.13
C PRO A 87 -6.83 -9.35 6.19
N VAL A 88 -6.55 -10.63 5.94
CA VAL A 88 -7.54 -11.73 6.06
C VAL A 88 -7.94 -11.92 7.53
N VAL A 89 -6.95 -11.90 8.43
CA VAL A 89 -7.13 -12.06 9.89
C VAL A 89 -6.36 -10.99 10.64
N ALA A 90 -6.72 -10.76 11.90
CA ALA A 90 -6.09 -9.71 12.71
C ALA A 90 -4.69 -10.09 13.24
N THR A 91 -4.41 -11.37 13.46
CA THR A 91 -3.20 -11.83 14.17
C THR A 91 -2.14 -12.41 13.23
N GLY A 92 -0.93 -12.65 13.77
CA GLY A 92 0.17 -13.34 13.05
C GLY A 92 0.98 -12.47 12.10
N TRP A 93 0.85 -11.15 12.15
CA TRP A 93 1.51 -10.22 11.23
C TRP A 93 2.89 -9.76 11.68
N THR A 94 3.15 -9.78 13.00
CA THR A 94 4.38 -9.20 13.58
C THR A 94 5.66 -9.60 12.84
N PRO A 95 5.94 -10.88 12.52
CA PRO A 95 7.22 -11.24 11.90
C PRO A 95 7.42 -10.60 10.53
N VAL A 96 6.43 -10.68 9.64
CA VAL A 96 6.57 -10.13 8.28
C VAL A 96 6.57 -8.61 8.24
N LEU A 97 5.90 -7.96 9.21
CA LEU A 97 5.94 -6.50 9.34
C LEU A 97 7.28 -6.02 9.89
N GLN A 98 7.93 -6.79 10.76
CA GLN A 98 9.31 -6.53 11.17
C GLN A 98 10.27 -6.64 9.97
N GLU A 99 10.13 -7.66 9.13
CA GLU A 99 10.89 -7.80 7.88
C GLU A 99 10.72 -6.56 6.96
N ALA A 100 9.50 -6.05 6.80
CA ALA A 100 9.23 -4.84 6.02
C ALA A 100 9.87 -3.59 6.66
N LYS A 101 9.79 -3.45 7.99
CA LYS A 101 10.40 -2.35 8.74
C LYS A 101 11.93 -2.35 8.61
N GLU A 102 12.57 -3.51 8.72
CA GLU A 102 14.02 -3.67 8.53
C GLU A 102 14.43 -3.31 7.10
N ALA A 103 13.62 -3.66 6.11
CA ALA A 103 13.79 -3.25 4.72
C ALA A 103 13.47 -1.77 4.46
N LYS A 104 12.98 -1.03 5.47
CA LYS A 104 12.53 0.38 5.38
C LYS A 104 11.40 0.59 4.38
N ILE A 105 10.55 -0.41 4.18
CA ILE A 105 9.39 -0.33 3.31
C ILE A 105 8.16 0.00 4.17
N PRO A 106 7.50 1.15 3.96
CA PRO A 106 6.30 1.52 4.70
C PRO A 106 5.14 0.60 4.37
N VAL A 107 4.39 0.21 5.40
CA VAL A 107 3.21 -0.64 5.29
C VAL A 107 1.96 0.15 5.64
N PHE A 108 0.91 0.00 4.85
CA PHE A 108 -0.39 0.60 5.04
C PHE A 108 -1.46 -0.48 5.12
N LEU A 109 -2.37 -0.35 6.09
CA LEU A 109 -3.50 -1.26 6.25
C LEU A 109 -4.74 -0.67 5.59
N LEU A 110 -5.50 -1.52 4.91
CA LEU A 110 -6.76 -1.16 4.25
C LEU A 110 -7.91 -2.00 4.80
N ASP A 111 -9.07 -1.37 5.00
CA ASP A 111 -10.34 -1.99 5.37
C ASP A 111 -10.38 -2.57 6.79
N ARG A 112 -9.35 -3.31 7.22
CA ARG A 112 -9.31 -3.98 8.51
C ARG A 112 -8.04 -3.68 9.29
N MET A 113 -8.18 -3.68 10.62
CA MET A 113 -7.05 -3.55 11.54
C MET A 113 -6.41 -4.91 11.83
N ILE A 114 -5.17 -4.84 12.31
CA ILE A 114 -4.41 -5.99 12.81
C ILE A 114 -4.08 -5.80 14.29
N GLU A 115 -3.80 -6.91 14.98
CA GLU A 115 -3.35 -6.94 16.37
C GLU A 115 -1.84 -7.10 16.41
N VAL A 116 -1.14 -6.02 16.75
CA VAL A 116 0.31 -6.00 16.98
C VAL A 116 0.62 -5.19 18.22
N ASN A 117 1.63 -5.62 18.98
CA ASN A 117 2.06 -4.93 20.19
C ASN A 117 2.84 -3.65 19.90
N ASP A 118 3.51 -3.57 18.75
CA ASP A 118 4.27 -2.40 18.30
C ASP A 118 3.52 -1.71 17.15
N PRO A 119 2.85 -0.56 17.41
CA PRO A 119 2.13 0.18 16.38
C PRO A 119 3.04 0.79 15.32
N SER A 120 4.35 0.85 15.53
CA SER A 120 5.31 1.35 14.54
C SER A 120 5.62 0.34 13.41
N LEU A 121 5.00 -0.85 13.43
CA LEU A 121 5.14 -1.87 12.39
C LEU A 121 4.33 -1.54 11.13
N TYR A 122 3.42 -0.59 11.18
CA TYR A 122 2.73 -0.05 10.01
C TYR A 122 2.68 1.48 10.09
N THR A 123 2.61 2.12 8.93
CA THR A 123 2.67 3.58 8.82
C THR A 123 1.33 4.24 9.11
N ALA A 124 0.26 3.68 8.54
CA ALA A 124 -1.11 4.16 8.72
C ALA A 124 -2.12 3.06 8.37
N ALA A 125 -3.36 3.26 8.82
CA ALA A 125 -4.49 2.40 8.48
C ALA A 125 -5.68 3.25 8.02
N VAL A 126 -6.37 2.77 7.00
CA VAL A 126 -7.68 3.25 6.57
C VAL A 126 -8.64 2.07 6.70
N ALA A 127 -9.38 2.05 7.79
CA ALA A 127 -10.23 0.92 8.16
C ALA A 127 -11.59 1.40 8.67
N SER A 128 -12.59 0.52 8.58
CA SER A 128 -13.90 0.72 9.19
C SER A 128 -13.81 0.64 10.71
N ASP A 129 -14.56 1.51 11.41
CA ASP A 129 -14.81 1.37 12.84
C ASP A 129 -16.01 0.42 13.06
N SER A 130 -15.73 -0.88 13.03
CA SER A 130 -16.77 -1.91 13.17
C SER A 130 -17.45 -1.93 14.54
N VAL A 131 -16.81 -1.37 15.58
CA VAL A 131 -17.42 -1.20 16.90
C VAL A 131 -18.50 -0.12 16.84
N TYR A 132 -18.18 1.02 16.23
CA TYR A 132 -19.14 2.10 16.01
C TYR A 132 -20.28 1.65 15.10
N GLU A 133 -19.98 0.97 13.99
CA GLU A 133 -20.98 0.44 13.05
C GLU A 133 -21.95 -0.54 13.75
N GLY A 134 -21.41 -1.47 14.53
CA GLY A 134 -22.22 -2.42 15.33
C GLY A 134 -23.09 -1.72 16.37
N LYS A 135 -22.56 -0.69 17.03
CA LYS A 135 -23.32 0.12 17.98
C LYS A 135 -24.50 0.83 17.31
N VAL A 136 -24.26 1.53 16.20
CA VAL A 136 -25.29 2.26 15.46
C VAL A 136 -26.38 1.30 14.95
N ALA A 137 -25.98 0.15 14.42
CA ALA A 137 -26.93 -0.87 13.98
C ALA A 137 -27.78 -1.42 15.13
N GLY A 138 -27.18 -1.68 16.29
CA GLY A 138 -27.89 -2.13 17.49
C GLY A 138 -28.85 -1.07 18.04
N GLU A 139 -28.44 0.20 18.10
CA GLU A 139 -29.28 1.31 18.52
C GLU A 139 -30.48 1.52 17.57
N TRP A 140 -30.28 1.36 16.27
CA TRP A 140 -31.36 1.40 15.29
C TRP A 140 -32.37 0.26 15.52
N LEU A 141 -31.87 -0.98 15.65
CA LEU A 141 -32.71 -2.15 15.89
C LEU A 141 -33.60 -1.98 17.14
N LEU A 142 -33.03 -1.44 18.22
CA LEU A 142 -33.79 -1.23 19.47
C LEU A 142 -34.86 -0.13 19.39
N LYS A 143 -34.78 0.75 18.41
CA LYS A 143 -35.80 1.82 18.20
C LYS A 143 -36.95 1.38 17.31
N ASP A 144 -36.68 0.49 16.36
CA ASP A 144 -37.58 0.12 15.28
C ASP A 144 -38.21 -1.28 15.46
N VAL A 145 -37.88 -1.98 16.57
CA VAL A 145 -38.43 -3.27 16.98
C VAL A 145 -39.00 -3.20 18.37
#